data_b2de4c9b2dd226bead2795f76bf1a80d
#
_entry.id   b2de4c9b2dd226bead2795f76bf1a80d
#
_cell.length_a   1.000
_cell.length_b   1.000
_cell.length_c   1.000
_cell.angle_alpha   90.00
_cell.angle_beta   90.00
_cell.angle_gamma   90.00
#
_symmetry.space_group_name_H-M   'P 1'
#
loop_
_entity.id
_entity.type
_entity.pdbx_description
1 polymer ?
#
loop_
_entity_poly.entity_id
_entity_poly.type
_entity_poly.pdbx_seq_one_letter_code
_entity_poly.pdbx_strand_id
1 'polypeptide(L)'
;MTNNSFSIRLREARLMMRLSMDKLVERTNGAITKQSISRYEKGIMRPKRDALQAIAKALNISEAYFDGTNLKIPQFGIISSV
;
A
#
# COMPACT_ATOMS: atom_id res chain seq x y z
N MET A 1 -18.63 0.98 6.45
CA MET A 1 -18.14 0.93 6.33
C MET A 1 -17.05 1.37 6.27
N THR A 2 -16.43 1.15 6.21
CA THR A 2 -15.53 1.63 6.27
C THR A 2 -14.90 1.97 5.28
N ASN A 3 -14.42 2.82 5.15
CA ASN A 3 -13.77 3.27 4.18
C ASN A 3 -12.37 3.21 4.29
N ASN A 4 -11.84 2.40 5.05
CA ASN A 4 -10.42 2.30 5.25
C ASN A 4 -9.81 1.21 4.41
N SER A 5 -10.34 1.02 3.22
CA SER A 5 -9.79 -0.02 2.36
C SER A 5 -8.34 0.26 2.03
N PHE A 6 -7.95 1.53 1.86
CA PHE A 6 -6.56 1.83 1.61
C PHE A 6 -5.68 1.39 2.78
N SER A 7 -6.09 1.71 4.01
CA SER A 7 -5.26 1.40 5.16
C SER A 7 -5.09 -0.10 5.34
N ILE A 8 -6.17 -0.84 5.15
CA ILE A 8 -6.12 -2.29 5.27
C ILE A 8 -5.24 -2.88 4.18
N ARG A 9 -5.42 -2.42 2.94
CA ARG A 9 -4.66 -2.96 1.83
C ARG A 9 -3.18 -2.62 1.93
N LEU A 10 -2.88 -1.43 2.41
CA LEU A 10 -1.48 -1.06 2.60
C LEU A 10 -0.81 -1.98 3.61
N ARG A 11 -1.46 -2.19 4.73
CA ARG A 11 -0.89 -3.05 5.74
C ARG A 11 -0.73 -4.47 5.24
N GLU A 12 -1.76 -4.98 4.56
CA GLU A 12 -1.69 -6.33 4.06
C GLU A 12 -0.57 -6.49 3.04
N ALA A 13 -0.45 -5.53 2.12
CA ALA A 13 0.59 -5.63 1.11
C ALA A 13 1.98 -5.57 1.75
N ARG A 14 2.12 -4.69 2.73
CA ARG A 14 3.41 -4.58 3.41
C ARG A 14 3.77 -5.90 4.10
N LEU A 15 2.80 -6.48 4.80
CA LEU A 15 3.05 -7.72 5.51
C LEU A 15 3.30 -8.89 4.56
N MET A 16 2.61 -8.91 3.43
CA MET A 16 2.86 -9.94 2.45
C MET A 16 4.25 -9.87 1.88
N MET A 17 4.79 -8.67 1.80
CA MET A 17 6.17 -8.48 1.35
C MET A 17 7.15 -8.65 2.49
N ARG A 18 6.66 -8.90 3.69
CA ARG A 18 7.49 -9.09 4.87
C ARG A 18 8.34 -7.88 5.16
N LEU A 19 7.75 -6.71 4.99
CA LEU A 19 8.46 -5.47 5.22
C LEU A 19 8.00 -4.85 6.53
N SER A 20 8.97 -4.37 7.30
CA SER A 20 8.63 -3.53 8.44
C SER A 20 8.32 -2.14 7.88
N MET A 21 7.78 -1.27 8.73
CA MET A 21 7.56 0.10 8.29
C MET A 21 8.86 0.77 7.92
N ASP A 22 9.92 0.52 8.68
CA ASP A 22 11.23 1.08 8.38
C ASP A 22 11.73 0.63 7.02
N LYS A 23 11.54 -0.64 6.71
CA LYS A 23 11.96 -1.14 5.41
C LYS A 23 11.15 -0.52 4.29
N LEU A 24 9.87 -0.32 4.52
CA LEU A 24 9.06 0.32 3.50
C LEU A 24 9.54 1.75 3.26
N VAL A 25 9.89 2.46 4.32
CA VAL A 25 10.45 3.81 4.18
C VAL A 25 11.68 3.75 3.28
N GLU A 26 12.55 2.79 3.52
CA GLU A 26 13.74 2.65 2.70
C GLU A 26 13.40 2.41 1.24
N ARG A 27 12.39 1.60 0.99
CA ARG A 27 12.03 1.29 -0.39
C ARG A 27 11.44 2.48 -1.12
N THR A 28 10.89 3.45 -0.38
CA THR A 28 10.42 4.67 -1.00
C THR A 28 11.53 5.70 -1.13
N ASN A 29 12.74 5.34 -0.74
CA ASN A 29 13.89 6.26 -0.75
C ASN A 29 13.63 7.47 0.12
N GLY A 30 12.90 7.26 1.20
CA GLY A 30 12.62 8.35 2.11
C GLY A 30 11.54 9.30 1.67
N ALA A 31 10.85 8.98 0.57
CA ALA A 31 9.76 9.83 0.13
C ALA A 31 8.61 9.86 1.13
N ILE A 32 8.46 8.78 1.90
CA ILE A 32 7.39 8.65 2.89
C ILE A 32 8.04 8.39 4.23
N THR A 33 7.56 9.06 5.27
CA THR A 33 8.11 8.84 6.59
C THR A 33 7.42 7.68 7.28
N LYS A 34 8.06 7.15 8.29
CA LYS A 34 7.45 6.07 9.07
C LYS A 34 6.17 6.53 9.73
N GLN A 35 6.16 7.77 10.22
CA GLN A 35 4.96 8.32 10.85
C GLN A 35 3.82 8.37 9.86
N SER A 36 4.10 8.75 8.63
CA SER A 36 3.07 8.82 7.61
C SER A 36 2.53 7.43 7.32
N ILE A 37 3.41 6.45 7.19
CA ILE A 37 2.96 5.08 6.93
C ILE A 37 2.06 4.60 8.07
N SER A 38 2.46 4.88 9.30
CA SER A 38 1.66 4.48 10.44
C SER A 38 0.27 5.11 10.39
N ARG A 39 0.21 6.38 10.06
CA ARG A 39 -1.07 7.08 9.98
C ARG A 39 -1.94 6.55 8.85
N TYR A 40 -1.31 6.22 7.73
CA TYR A 40 -2.05 5.63 6.62
C TYR A 40 -2.64 4.28 7.03
N GLU A 41 -1.88 3.48 7.72
CA GLU A 41 -2.35 2.15 8.12
C GLU A 41 -3.42 2.21 9.19
N LYS A 42 -3.42 3.28 9.96
CA LYS A 42 -4.46 3.46 10.98
C LYS A 42 -5.71 4.12 10.41
N GLY A 43 -5.66 4.54 9.17
CA GLY A 43 -6.80 5.18 8.55
C GLY A 43 -6.99 6.62 8.97
N ILE A 44 -6.00 7.20 9.65
CA ILE A 44 -6.09 8.57 10.13
C ILE A 44 -5.84 9.55 9.00
N MET A 45 -5.02 9.16 8.04
CA MET A 45 -4.61 10.04 6.97
C MET A 45 -4.59 9.27 5.67
N ARG A 46 -4.90 9.95 4.58
CA ARG A 46 -4.82 9.33 3.26
C ARG A 46 -3.67 9.96 2.49
N PRO A 47 -2.96 9.18 1.70
CA PRO A 47 -1.86 9.73 0.94
C PRO A 47 -2.36 10.53 -0.24
N LYS A 48 -1.59 11.54 -0.60
CA LYS A 48 -1.83 12.24 -1.84
C LYS A 48 -1.30 11.39 -2.97
N ARG A 49 -1.55 11.82 -4.17
CA ARG A 49 -1.19 11.02 -5.33
C ARG A 49 0.29 10.67 -5.36
N ASP A 50 1.15 11.63 -5.08
CA ASP A 50 2.59 11.37 -5.11
C ASP A 50 2.97 10.32 -4.10
N ALA A 51 2.40 10.41 -2.90
CA ALA A 51 2.71 9.44 -1.87
C ALA A 51 2.16 8.06 -2.25
N LEU A 52 0.97 8.05 -2.83
CA LEU A 52 0.38 6.79 -3.24
C LEU A 52 1.24 6.11 -4.31
N GLN A 53 1.73 6.88 -5.27
CA GLN A 53 2.58 6.33 -6.30
C GLN A 53 3.87 5.78 -5.72
N ALA A 54 4.46 6.50 -4.77
CA ALA A 54 5.69 6.05 -4.16
C ALA A 54 5.47 4.72 -3.42
N ILE A 55 4.36 4.61 -2.72
CA ILE A 55 4.05 3.41 -1.97
C ILE A 55 3.80 2.24 -2.91
N ALA A 56 3.00 2.48 -3.95
CA ALA A 56 2.68 1.42 -4.89
C ALA A 56 3.94 0.92 -5.57
N LYS A 57 4.82 1.83 -5.94
CA LYS A 57 6.06 1.45 -6.59
C LYS A 57 6.96 0.67 -5.64
N ALA A 58 7.03 1.12 -4.39
CA ALA A 58 7.86 0.45 -3.40
C ALA A 58 7.38 -0.96 -3.13
N LEU A 59 6.08 -1.17 -3.20
CA LEU A 59 5.49 -2.49 -2.97
C LEU A 59 5.31 -3.28 -4.25
N ASN A 60 5.62 -2.66 -5.38
CA ASN A 60 5.54 -3.30 -6.68
C ASN A 60 4.12 -3.78 -6.99
N ILE A 61 3.15 -2.95 -6.69
CA ILE A 61 1.76 -3.28 -6.97
C ILE A 61 1.10 -2.08 -7.64
N SER A 62 -0.05 -2.33 -8.23
CA SER A 62 -0.78 -1.30 -8.94
C SER A 62 -1.43 -0.32 -7.98
N GLU A 63 -1.50 0.95 -8.37
CA GLU A 63 -2.23 1.93 -7.57
C GLU A 63 -3.70 1.56 -7.46
N ALA A 64 -4.23 0.92 -8.48
CA ALA A 64 -5.64 0.54 -8.47
C ALA A 64 -5.98 -0.41 -7.32
N TYR A 65 -5.01 -1.17 -6.88
CA TYR A 65 -5.22 -2.05 -5.75
C TYR A 65 -5.66 -1.25 -4.52
N PHE A 66 -5.09 -0.08 -4.34
CA PHE A 66 -5.40 0.74 -3.18
C PHE A 66 -6.68 1.52 -3.34
N ASP A 67 -7.12 1.75 -4.58
CA ASP A 67 -8.32 2.53 -4.80
C ASP A 67 -9.57 1.77 -4.45
N GLY A 68 -9.47 0.48 -4.29
CA GLY A 68 -10.66 -0.30 -4.03
C GLY A 68 -11.52 -0.48 -5.26
N THR A 69 -11.11 0.04 -6.40
CA THR A 69 -11.88 -0.15 -7.61
C THR A 69 -11.66 -1.53 -8.19
N ASN A 70 -10.53 -2.12 -7.86
CA ASN A 70 -10.26 -3.47 -8.31
C ASN A 70 -10.64 -4.39 -7.16
N LEU A 71 -11.79 -4.98 -7.25
CA LEU A 71 -12.30 -5.81 -6.19
C LEU A 71 -11.74 -7.20 -6.20
N LYS A 72 -10.92 -7.51 -7.18
CA LYS A 72 -10.34 -8.82 -7.24
C LYS A 72 -9.17 -8.93 -6.31
N ILE A 73 -8.82 -10.15 -6.03
CA ILE A 73 -7.65 -10.41 -5.22
C ILE A 73 -6.43 -9.87 -5.93
N PRO A 74 -5.53 -9.25 -5.19
CA PRO A 74 -4.32 -8.72 -5.80
C PRO A 74 -3.59 -9.80 -6.58
N GLN A 75 -2.99 -9.37 -7.66
CA GLN A 75 -2.39 -10.30 -8.53
C GLN A 75 -0.97 -10.57 -8.21
N PHE A 76 -0.68 -10.92 -7.03
CA PHE A 76 0.68 -11.18 -6.68
C PHE A 76 1.12 -12.44 -7.35
N GLY A 77 1.21 -12.39 -8.58
CA GLY A 77 1.64 -13.54 -9.24
C GLY A 77 0.61 -14.47 -9.66
N ILE A 78 -0.47 -14.22 -9.69
CA ILE A 78 -1.39 -15.09 -10.06
C ILE A 78 -1.82 -15.08 -11.17
N ILE A 79 -2.09 -15.28 -11.66
CA ILE A 79 -2.52 -15.30 -12.55
C ILE A 79 -3.27 -15.70 -13.02
N SER A 80 -3.52 -15.71 -13.21
CA SER A 80 -4.13 -15.97 -13.61
C SER A 80 -4.67 -16.32 -14.08
N SER A 81 -4.81 -16.47 -14.28
CA SER A 81 -5.30 -16.67 -14.75
C SER A 81 -5.83 -17.08 -15.15
N VAL A 82 -5.99 -17.11 -15.27
CA VAL A 82 -6.55 -17.39 -15.67
C VAL A 82 -6.84 -17.61 -15.86
#